data_f899d8ecaa5659f2adac07dd6f567392
#
_entry.id   f899d8ecaa5659f2adac07dd6f567392
#
_cell.length_a   1.000
_cell.length_b   1.000
_cell.length_c   1.000
_cell.angle_alpha   90.00
_cell.angle_beta   90.00
_cell.angle_gamma   90.00
#
_symmetry.space_group_name_H-M   'P 1'
#
loop_
_entity.id
_entity.type
_entity.pdbx_description
1 polymer ?
#
loop_
_entity_poly.entity_id
_entity_poly.type
_entity_poly.pdbx_seq_one_letter_code
_entity_poly.pdbx_strand_id
1 'polypeptide(L)'
;MPRTLFNALALRHPEIMIRISRLIAQRASDALNNVPNPKAVGVTPDSAINNSNLRTIGIVPVSSSVAIVDFADRLRAALIGIGSTCMLLNQSTVMNQLGKHAFTKIGKLKLDNWLNEQEEMSQIVLFLADGGLTSPWTQTCIRQADCILLVGHGDEDPAVGDYERRLISMKTTARKELVLLHANRHCAPGSTAAWLKSRVWVHAHHHVQMPLKGPSMLRETARKKTIMNIKDHLERFYTSMRHTNVQKSSAFNGNRSDFSRLARRLTGRTVGLVLGGGGARGIAHIGVIKALEEAGIPIDIVGGTSMGAFIGGLYARESDNVAIFGRAKMFAGRMAAKWRMVADFTYPVTSWTTGHAFNRGIWKCFSDTQIEDFWLSYYCNTTNITFSRMEMHQAGYAWRYIRASMSLSGFLPPLCDNGHMLVDGGYMDNLPVEFMKSLGANTIFAVDVGSDDDTTLHTYGDSLSGWLVLLNRWNPFSNVYRNIPNLADLQSRLAYVSSVNQLEAAKATPGMFYLKPPVQEFGTLEFGRFLEICDVGYEYGKAMLKTWKKEGKLGHLLSENESTKSRRSKRIRRNSL
;
A
#
# COMPACT_ATOMS: atom_id res chain seq x y z
N MET A 1 -9.62 19.23 -28.44
CA MET A 1 -10.62 18.94 -29.48
C MET A 1 -10.76 20.16 -30.35
N PRO A 2 -10.66 20.09 -31.71
CA PRO A 2 -10.82 21.23 -32.60
C PRO A 2 -12.22 21.82 -32.46
N ARG A 3 -12.33 23.16 -32.51
CA ARG A 3 -13.59 23.90 -32.33
C ARG A 3 -14.67 23.50 -33.36
N THR A 4 -14.25 23.14 -34.56
CA THR A 4 -15.12 22.65 -35.64
C THR A 4 -15.77 21.30 -35.33
N LEU A 5 -15.03 20.38 -34.75
CA LEU A 5 -15.53 19.05 -34.33
C LEU A 5 -16.49 19.18 -33.15
N PHE A 6 -16.18 20.08 -32.22
CA PHE A 6 -17.04 20.38 -31.08
C PHE A 6 -18.41 20.93 -31.53
N ASN A 7 -18.41 21.89 -32.47
CA ASN A 7 -19.63 22.45 -33.01
C ASN A 7 -20.44 21.43 -33.83
N ALA A 8 -19.77 20.55 -34.58
CA ALA A 8 -20.44 19.48 -35.34
C ALA A 8 -21.09 18.43 -34.42
N LEU A 9 -20.44 18.07 -33.34
CA LEU A 9 -20.98 17.18 -32.31
C LEU A 9 -22.15 17.83 -31.54
N ALA A 10 -22.07 19.11 -31.23
CA ALA A 10 -23.13 19.85 -30.56
C ALA A 10 -24.43 19.90 -31.39
N LEU A 11 -24.32 20.00 -32.70
CA LEU A 11 -25.47 20.03 -33.60
C LEU A 11 -26.09 18.66 -33.85
N ARG A 12 -25.28 17.60 -33.91
CA ARG A 12 -25.77 16.23 -34.18
C ARG A 12 -26.21 15.43 -32.94
N HIS A 13 -25.59 15.69 -31.79
CA HIS A 13 -25.80 14.92 -30.56
C HIS A 13 -25.84 15.84 -29.33
N PRO A 14 -26.91 16.63 -29.13
CA PRO A 14 -27.04 17.57 -28.03
C PRO A 14 -26.97 16.90 -26.65
N GLU A 15 -27.44 15.65 -26.53
CA GLU A 15 -27.38 14.89 -25.26
C GLU A 15 -25.94 14.57 -24.82
N ILE A 16 -25.05 14.29 -25.79
CA ILE A 16 -23.62 14.06 -25.51
C ILE A 16 -22.99 15.35 -25.00
N MET A 17 -23.36 16.50 -25.58
CA MET A 17 -22.87 17.79 -25.16
C MET A 17 -23.32 18.17 -23.75
N ILE A 18 -24.57 17.87 -23.39
CA ILE A 18 -25.08 18.09 -22.02
C ILE A 18 -24.29 17.21 -21.03
N ARG A 19 -23.99 15.96 -21.37
CA ARG A 19 -23.15 15.09 -20.52
C ARG A 19 -21.73 15.61 -20.39
N ILE A 20 -21.10 16.05 -21.48
CA ILE A 20 -19.74 16.64 -21.47
C ILE A 20 -19.74 17.94 -20.67
N SER A 21 -20.73 18.82 -20.86
CA SER A 21 -20.83 20.08 -20.11
C SER A 21 -21.06 19.83 -18.62
N ARG A 22 -21.86 18.82 -18.25
CA ARG A 22 -22.07 18.41 -16.85
C ARG A 22 -20.79 17.85 -16.23
N LEU A 23 -20.02 17.03 -16.96
CA LEU A 23 -18.71 16.52 -16.56
C LEU A 23 -17.67 17.66 -16.39
N ILE A 24 -17.67 18.64 -17.29
CA ILE A 24 -16.78 19.80 -17.19
C ILE A 24 -17.18 20.68 -16.01
N ALA A 25 -18.48 20.93 -15.81
CA ALA A 25 -18.99 21.70 -14.67
C ALA A 25 -18.70 20.99 -13.33
N GLN A 26 -18.86 19.68 -13.29
CA GLN A 26 -18.53 18.86 -12.11
C GLN A 26 -17.02 18.93 -11.80
N ARG A 27 -16.15 18.75 -12.79
CA ARG A 27 -14.69 18.91 -12.64
C ARG A 27 -14.26 20.33 -12.28
N ALA A 28 -14.93 21.35 -12.81
CA ALA A 28 -14.67 22.75 -12.45
C ALA A 28 -15.13 23.07 -11.03
N SER A 29 -16.27 22.52 -10.60
CA SER A 29 -16.76 22.62 -9.21
C SER A 29 -15.81 21.90 -8.24
N ASP A 30 -15.35 20.71 -8.59
CA ASP A 30 -14.39 19.94 -7.82
C ASP A 30 -13.03 20.66 -7.72
N ALA A 31 -12.58 21.31 -8.79
CA ALA A 31 -11.37 22.13 -8.80
C ALA A 31 -11.49 23.42 -7.98
N LEU A 32 -12.67 24.03 -7.91
CA LEU A 32 -12.94 25.24 -7.12
C LEU A 32 -13.12 24.91 -5.63
N ASN A 33 -13.68 23.76 -5.31
CA ASN A 33 -13.82 23.27 -3.93
C ASN A 33 -12.51 22.71 -3.37
N ASN A 34 -11.52 22.40 -4.24
CA ASN A 34 -10.20 21.90 -3.88
C ASN A 34 -9.14 23.01 -3.79
N VAL A 35 -9.48 24.19 -3.26
CA VAL A 35 -8.46 25.10 -2.73
C VAL A 35 -7.90 24.44 -1.46
N PRO A 36 -6.62 24.02 -1.44
CA PRO A 36 -6.07 23.33 -0.28
C PRO A 36 -6.06 24.28 0.90
N ASN A 37 -6.94 24.01 1.87
CA ASN A 37 -6.78 24.59 3.20
C ASN A 37 -5.52 23.91 3.80
N PRO A 38 -4.42 24.63 4.08
CA PRO A 38 -3.14 24.03 4.48
C PRO A 38 -3.16 23.35 5.85
N LYS A 39 -4.34 23.16 6.45
CA LYS A 39 -4.54 22.55 7.78
C LYS A 39 -5.37 21.26 7.79
N ALA A 40 -5.81 20.77 6.64
CA ALA A 40 -6.55 19.50 6.57
C ALA A 40 -5.67 18.43 5.95
N VAL A 41 -4.93 17.70 6.76
CA VAL A 41 -4.30 16.41 6.39
C VAL A 41 -5.42 15.34 6.43
N GLY A 42 -6.34 15.44 5.49
CA GLY A 42 -7.36 14.44 5.22
C GLY A 42 -7.56 14.45 3.71
N VAL A 43 -7.04 13.43 3.03
CA VAL A 43 -7.31 13.23 1.61
C VAL A 43 -8.81 13.03 1.45
N THR A 44 -9.48 14.00 0.78
CA THR A 44 -10.89 13.85 0.41
C THR A 44 -11.01 12.69 -0.59
N PRO A 45 -12.05 11.84 -0.49
CA PRO A 45 -12.22 10.66 -1.35
C PRO A 45 -12.51 10.96 -2.82
N ASP A 46 -12.55 12.22 -3.24
CA ASP A 46 -13.02 12.65 -4.55
C ASP A 46 -12.02 12.55 -5.72
N SER A 47 -10.80 12.10 -5.48
CA SER A 47 -9.87 11.74 -6.56
C SER A 47 -9.58 10.25 -6.57
N ALA A 48 -10.61 9.43 -6.84
CA ALA A 48 -10.39 8.02 -7.15
C ALA A 48 -9.29 7.92 -8.22
N ILE A 49 -8.17 7.29 -7.86
CA ILE A 49 -7.02 7.12 -8.74
C ILE A 49 -7.42 6.14 -9.86
N ASN A 50 -8.06 6.64 -10.91
CA ASN A 50 -8.41 5.83 -12.04
C ASN A 50 -7.24 5.73 -13.02
N ASN A 51 -6.40 4.71 -12.86
CA ASN A 51 -5.26 4.42 -13.74
C ASN A 51 -5.67 3.63 -15.00
N SER A 52 -6.93 3.24 -15.16
CA SER A 52 -7.38 2.44 -16.30
C SER A 52 -7.30 3.19 -17.64
N ASN A 53 -7.20 4.51 -17.62
CA ASN A 53 -7.17 5.37 -18.78
C ASN A 53 -5.79 5.93 -19.12
N LEU A 54 -4.73 5.53 -18.40
CA LEU A 54 -3.37 5.97 -18.73
C LEU A 54 -2.89 5.25 -19.99
N ARG A 55 -2.52 6.01 -21.01
CA ARG A 55 -1.93 5.49 -22.25
C ARG A 55 -0.50 5.96 -22.46
N THR A 56 -0.18 7.17 -22.07
CA THR A 56 1.12 7.79 -22.29
C THR A 56 1.82 8.08 -20.97
N ILE A 57 3.04 7.58 -20.82
CA ILE A 57 3.83 7.71 -19.59
C ILE A 57 5.18 8.34 -19.92
N GLY A 58 5.41 9.54 -19.41
CA GLY A 58 6.71 10.22 -19.49
C GLY A 58 7.65 9.76 -18.38
N ILE A 59 8.86 9.35 -18.72
CA ILE A 59 9.91 8.97 -17.76
C ILE A 59 10.96 10.07 -17.77
N VAL A 60 11.06 10.80 -16.65
CA VAL A 60 11.94 11.98 -16.51
C VAL A 60 12.88 11.78 -15.33
N PRO A 61 14.20 11.95 -15.50
CA PRO A 61 15.14 11.84 -14.38
C PRO A 61 15.05 13.07 -13.49
N VAL A 62 15.25 12.92 -12.18
CA VAL A 62 15.44 14.04 -11.25
C VAL A 62 16.85 14.61 -11.39
N SER A 63 17.84 13.74 -11.55
CA SER A 63 19.25 14.08 -11.70
C SER A 63 19.89 13.32 -12.87
N SER A 64 21.01 13.81 -13.37
CA SER A 64 21.77 13.15 -14.46
C SER A 64 22.45 11.84 -14.02
N SER A 65 22.51 11.55 -12.71
CA SER A 65 23.07 10.30 -12.16
C SER A 65 22.18 9.08 -12.42
N VAL A 66 20.88 9.29 -12.71
CA VAL A 66 19.90 8.22 -12.86
C VAL A 66 20.10 7.48 -14.17
N ALA A 67 20.29 6.16 -14.11
CA ALA A 67 20.35 5.26 -15.28
C ALA A 67 18.94 5.06 -15.87
N ILE A 68 18.39 6.13 -16.47
CA ILE A 68 16.98 6.21 -16.88
C ILE A 68 16.64 5.22 -18.00
N VAL A 69 17.60 4.89 -18.87
CA VAL A 69 17.41 3.92 -19.95
C VAL A 69 17.23 2.51 -19.40
N ASP A 70 18.07 2.11 -18.45
CA ASP A 70 17.97 0.78 -17.80
C ASP A 70 16.66 0.66 -16.99
N PHE A 71 16.22 1.75 -16.35
CA PHE A 71 14.92 1.83 -15.69
C PHE A 71 13.76 1.63 -16.68
N ALA A 72 13.77 2.35 -17.80
CA ALA A 72 12.72 2.30 -18.81
C ALA A 72 12.62 0.92 -19.48
N ASP A 73 13.77 0.29 -19.78
CA ASP A 73 13.81 -1.07 -20.34
C ASP A 73 13.25 -2.12 -19.38
N ARG A 74 13.57 -2.01 -18.08
CA ARG A 74 13.01 -2.90 -17.05
C ARG A 74 11.51 -2.69 -16.87
N LEU A 75 11.04 -1.43 -16.87
CA LEU A 75 9.63 -1.13 -16.78
C LEU A 75 8.86 -1.65 -18.00
N ARG A 76 9.42 -1.48 -19.21
CA ARG A 76 8.86 -2.04 -20.45
C ARG A 76 8.76 -3.56 -20.36
N ALA A 77 9.84 -4.22 -19.93
CA ALA A 77 9.86 -5.68 -19.77
C ALA A 77 8.79 -6.16 -18.76
N ALA A 78 8.58 -5.40 -17.67
CA ALA A 78 7.55 -5.70 -16.68
C ALA A 78 6.13 -5.49 -17.24
N LEU A 79 5.89 -4.41 -18.00
CA LEU A 79 4.60 -4.16 -18.67
C LEU A 79 4.24 -5.26 -19.67
N ILE A 80 5.21 -5.71 -20.47
CA ILE A 80 5.02 -6.86 -21.38
C ILE A 80 4.79 -8.12 -20.57
N GLY A 81 5.52 -8.30 -19.44
CA GLY A 81 5.38 -9.46 -18.55
C GLY A 81 3.99 -9.59 -17.92
N ILE A 82 3.29 -8.50 -17.65
CA ILE A 82 1.88 -8.51 -17.19
C ILE A 82 0.86 -8.57 -18.33
N GLY A 83 1.30 -8.83 -19.58
CA GLY A 83 0.44 -9.01 -20.74
C GLY A 83 -0.06 -7.71 -21.38
N SER A 84 0.59 -6.57 -21.15
CA SER A 84 0.27 -5.30 -21.80
C SER A 84 1.19 -5.07 -23.02
N THR A 85 0.62 -4.59 -24.13
CA THR A 85 1.41 -4.11 -25.26
C THR A 85 2.04 -2.77 -24.92
N CYS A 86 3.37 -2.68 -25.01
CA CYS A 86 4.12 -1.49 -24.59
C CYS A 86 5.17 -1.10 -25.62
N MET A 87 5.15 0.17 -26.03
CA MET A 87 6.16 0.79 -26.87
C MET A 87 7.03 1.74 -26.05
N LEU A 88 8.34 1.68 -26.25
CA LEU A 88 9.29 2.62 -25.64
C LEU A 88 9.85 3.53 -26.73
N LEU A 89 9.63 4.83 -26.59
CA LEU A 89 10.08 5.85 -27.51
C LEU A 89 11.14 6.73 -26.85
N ASN A 90 12.27 6.83 -27.50
CA ASN A 90 13.37 7.73 -27.14
C ASN A 90 13.70 8.68 -28.29
N GLN A 91 14.56 9.66 -28.07
CA GLN A 91 14.93 10.65 -29.07
C GLN A 91 15.50 10.00 -30.33
N SER A 92 16.34 8.98 -30.20
CA SER A 92 16.97 8.27 -31.31
C SER A 92 15.94 7.51 -32.16
N THR A 93 14.97 6.83 -31.54
CA THR A 93 13.89 6.12 -32.25
C THR A 93 13.08 7.07 -33.11
N VAL A 94 12.70 8.23 -32.57
CA VAL A 94 11.95 9.27 -33.30
C VAL A 94 12.76 9.82 -34.48
N MET A 95 14.05 10.11 -34.25
CA MET A 95 14.92 10.63 -35.34
C MET A 95 15.16 9.59 -36.46
N ASN A 96 15.23 8.30 -36.10
CA ASN A 96 15.39 7.22 -37.08
C ASN A 96 14.14 7.05 -37.95
N GLN A 97 12.93 7.24 -37.38
CA GLN A 97 11.66 7.04 -38.08
C GLN A 97 11.24 8.28 -38.90
N LEU A 98 11.38 9.47 -38.32
CA LEU A 98 10.86 10.72 -38.88
C LEU A 98 11.95 11.62 -39.48
N GLY A 99 13.22 11.26 -39.32
CA GLY A 99 14.37 12.01 -39.78
C GLY A 99 14.77 13.17 -38.84
N LYS A 100 15.89 13.84 -39.18
CA LYS A 100 16.49 14.91 -38.36
C LYS A 100 15.61 16.12 -38.15
N HIS A 101 14.61 16.33 -39.02
CA HIS A 101 13.70 17.47 -38.98
C HIS A 101 12.43 17.23 -38.14
N ALA A 102 12.30 16.07 -37.50
CA ALA A 102 11.11 15.70 -36.69
C ALA A 102 10.74 16.76 -35.65
N PHE A 103 11.72 17.41 -35.04
CA PHE A 103 11.52 18.40 -33.97
C PHE A 103 11.43 19.87 -34.47
N THR A 104 11.45 20.12 -35.78
CA THR A 104 11.24 21.44 -36.34
C THR A 104 9.75 21.80 -36.37
N LYS A 105 9.42 23.10 -36.57
CA LYS A 105 8.02 23.54 -36.66
C LYS A 105 7.22 22.80 -37.75
N ILE A 106 7.84 22.50 -38.88
CA ILE A 106 7.23 21.76 -40.01
C ILE A 106 7.10 20.27 -39.68
N GLY A 107 8.09 19.67 -39.02
CA GLY A 107 8.09 18.26 -38.61
C GLY A 107 7.10 17.94 -37.48
N LYS A 108 6.68 18.95 -36.72
CA LYS A 108 5.84 18.74 -35.54
C LYS A 108 4.50 18.04 -35.85
N LEU A 109 3.84 18.42 -36.96
CA LEU A 109 2.58 17.78 -37.36
C LEU A 109 2.78 16.27 -37.68
N LYS A 110 3.89 15.94 -38.37
CA LYS A 110 4.24 14.53 -38.64
C LYS A 110 4.54 13.79 -37.36
N LEU A 111 5.22 14.42 -36.40
CA LEU A 111 5.51 13.85 -35.10
C LEU A 111 4.22 13.56 -34.30
N ASP A 112 3.32 14.55 -34.22
CA ASP A 112 2.05 14.42 -33.50
C ASP A 112 1.18 13.30 -34.13
N ASN A 113 1.08 13.22 -35.46
CA ASN A 113 0.35 12.15 -36.14
C ASN A 113 0.98 10.77 -35.88
N TRP A 114 2.30 10.66 -35.97
CA TRP A 114 3.00 9.41 -35.74
C TRP A 114 2.88 8.95 -34.26
N LEU A 115 2.90 9.88 -33.30
CA LEU A 115 2.68 9.56 -31.88
C LEU A 115 1.26 9.03 -31.66
N ASN A 116 0.24 9.63 -32.29
CA ASN A 116 -1.13 9.13 -32.22
C ASN A 116 -1.25 7.71 -32.79
N GLU A 117 -0.57 7.41 -33.91
CA GLU A 117 -0.51 6.04 -34.44
C GLU A 117 0.09 5.05 -33.42
N GLN A 118 1.18 5.46 -32.73
CA GLN A 118 1.80 4.59 -31.71
C GLN A 118 0.87 4.36 -30.51
N GLU A 119 0.07 5.36 -30.12
CA GLU A 119 -0.93 5.25 -29.05
C GLU A 119 -2.12 4.34 -29.45
N GLU A 120 -2.47 4.30 -30.71
CA GLU A 120 -3.49 3.37 -31.23
C GLU A 120 -2.98 1.92 -31.28
N MET A 121 -1.71 1.72 -31.65
CA MET A 121 -1.09 0.39 -31.79
C MET A 121 -0.73 -0.26 -30.45
N SER A 122 -0.53 0.54 -29.39
CA SER A 122 -0.04 0.05 -28.09
C SER A 122 -0.98 0.47 -26.96
N GLN A 123 -1.16 -0.41 -25.96
CA GLN A 123 -1.92 -0.06 -24.76
C GLN A 123 -1.22 1.01 -23.94
N ILE A 124 0.11 0.98 -23.91
CA ILE A 124 0.94 1.96 -23.20
C ILE A 124 2.12 2.37 -24.06
N VAL A 125 2.34 3.68 -24.14
CA VAL A 125 3.52 4.28 -24.76
C VAL A 125 4.37 4.92 -23.66
N LEU A 126 5.63 4.52 -23.57
CA LEU A 126 6.62 5.10 -22.66
C LEU A 126 7.45 6.13 -23.43
N PHE A 127 7.40 7.38 -23.01
CA PHE A 127 8.24 8.47 -23.50
C PHE A 127 9.47 8.61 -22.60
N LEU A 128 10.63 8.27 -23.11
CA LEU A 128 11.88 8.40 -22.36
C LEU A 128 12.52 9.78 -22.63
N ALA A 129 12.60 10.60 -21.60
CA ALA A 129 13.28 11.89 -21.67
C ALA A 129 14.81 11.70 -21.56
N ASP A 130 15.42 11.09 -22.59
CA ASP A 130 16.86 10.84 -22.71
C ASP A 130 17.64 12.02 -23.31
N GLY A 131 16.94 13.06 -23.74
CA GLY A 131 17.53 14.30 -24.20
C GLY A 131 17.90 15.25 -23.05
N GLY A 132 18.73 16.26 -23.34
CA GLY A 132 19.04 17.32 -22.38
C GLY A 132 17.78 18.12 -21.95
N LEU A 133 17.92 18.91 -20.91
CA LEU A 133 16.82 19.70 -20.30
C LEU A 133 16.07 20.59 -21.29
N THR A 134 16.78 21.15 -22.28
CA THR A 134 16.23 22.03 -23.32
C THR A 134 15.84 21.30 -24.59
N SER A 135 16.05 19.97 -24.67
CA SER A 135 15.73 19.17 -25.85
C SER A 135 14.23 19.31 -26.21
N PRO A 136 13.91 19.55 -27.49
CA PRO A 136 12.53 19.53 -27.96
C PRO A 136 11.82 18.20 -27.69
N TRP A 137 12.56 17.08 -27.68
CA TRP A 137 12.03 15.77 -27.34
C TRP A 137 11.60 15.70 -25.88
N THR A 138 12.46 16.12 -24.94
CA THR A 138 12.11 16.17 -23.50
C THR A 138 10.85 17.02 -23.25
N GLN A 139 10.72 18.15 -23.96
CA GLN A 139 9.52 18.99 -23.86
C GLN A 139 8.28 18.29 -24.41
N THR A 140 8.42 17.51 -25.49
CA THR A 140 7.33 16.71 -26.06
C THR A 140 6.91 15.61 -25.09
N CYS A 141 7.85 14.88 -24.50
CA CYS A 141 7.58 13.86 -23.47
C CYS A 141 6.73 14.42 -22.31
N ILE A 142 7.06 15.63 -21.83
CA ILE A 142 6.33 16.27 -20.71
C ILE A 142 4.92 16.71 -21.14
N ARG A 143 4.73 17.14 -22.40
CA ARG A 143 3.44 17.67 -22.87
C ARG A 143 2.45 16.59 -23.26
N GLN A 144 2.93 15.48 -23.81
CA GLN A 144 2.09 14.39 -24.35
C GLN A 144 1.77 13.32 -23.28
N ALA A 145 2.48 13.32 -22.16
CA ALA A 145 2.27 12.32 -21.13
C ALA A 145 1.00 12.56 -20.31
N ASP A 146 0.20 11.52 -20.10
CA ASP A 146 -0.90 11.48 -19.12
C ASP A 146 -0.35 11.38 -17.69
N CYS A 147 0.74 10.61 -17.52
CA CYS A 147 1.44 10.44 -16.27
C CYS A 147 2.94 10.65 -16.46
N ILE A 148 3.58 11.36 -15.54
CA ILE A 148 5.02 11.60 -15.54
C ILE A 148 5.62 10.90 -14.33
N LEU A 149 6.51 9.93 -14.59
CA LEU A 149 7.34 9.28 -13.59
C LEU A 149 8.63 10.07 -13.41
N LEU A 150 8.79 10.68 -12.25
CA LEU A 150 10.03 11.33 -11.83
C LEU A 150 10.91 10.30 -11.13
N VAL A 151 12.05 9.98 -11.73
CA VAL A 151 12.92 8.91 -11.25
C VAL A 151 14.16 9.51 -10.60
N GLY A 152 14.35 9.23 -9.32
CA GLY A 152 15.50 9.68 -8.52
C GLY A 152 16.08 8.56 -7.67
N HIS A 153 17.30 8.72 -7.18
CA HIS A 153 17.89 7.81 -6.19
C HIS A 153 17.46 8.23 -4.79
N GLY A 154 16.86 7.30 -4.02
CA GLY A 154 16.34 7.59 -2.68
C GLY A 154 17.41 8.02 -1.67
N ASP A 155 18.68 7.67 -1.92
CA ASP A 155 19.82 7.98 -1.07
C ASP A 155 20.53 9.31 -1.44
N GLU A 156 20.07 9.99 -2.54
CA GLU A 156 20.61 11.29 -2.96
C GLU A 156 19.92 12.46 -2.23
N ASP A 157 20.44 13.68 -2.46
CA ASP A 157 19.89 14.92 -1.91
C ASP A 157 18.43 15.13 -2.40
N PRO A 158 17.46 15.30 -1.50
CA PRO A 158 16.06 15.52 -1.85
C PRO A 158 15.78 16.92 -2.46
N ALA A 159 16.80 17.74 -2.74
CA ALA A 159 16.60 19.03 -3.39
C ALA A 159 15.90 18.90 -4.76
N VAL A 160 15.08 19.91 -5.10
CA VAL A 160 14.36 19.94 -6.40
C VAL A 160 15.34 20.17 -7.54
N GLY A 161 15.42 19.20 -8.46
CA GLY A 161 16.32 19.22 -9.62
C GLY A 161 15.87 20.16 -10.74
N ASP A 162 16.75 20.39 -11.71
CA ASP A 162 16.47 21.31 -12.83
C ASP A 162 15.36 20.77 -13.78
N TYR A 163 15.31 19.46 -13.97
CA TYR A 163 14.21 18.83 -14.74
C TYR A 163 12.85 19.05 -14.09
N GLU A 164 12.79 18.99 -12.76
CA GLU A 164 11.57 19.22 -12.00
C GLU A 164 11.15 20.70 -12.04
N ARG A 165 12.10 21.64 -11.90
CA ARG A 165 11.84 23.08 -12.04
C ARG A 165 11.26 23.38 -13.41
N ARG A 166 11.80 22.74 -14.46
CA ARG A 166 11.28 22.88 -15.83
C ARG A 166 9.87 22.29 -15.96
N LEU A 167 9.63 21.10 -15.39
CA LEU A 167 8.32 20.46 -15.37
C LEU A 167 7.26 21.36 -14.71
N ILE A 168 7.57 21.95 -13.56
CA ILE A 168 6.66 22.85 -12.85
C ILE A 168 6.37 24.10 -13.70
N SER A 169 7.39 24.67 -14.35
CA SER A 169 7.24 25.86 -15.21
C SER A 169 6.34 25.63 -16.42
N MET A 170 6.26 24.40 -16.91
CA MET A 170 5.42 24.03 -18.07
C MET A 170 3.93 23.87 -17.75
N LYS A 171 3.52 23.93 -16.47
CA LYS A 171 2.12 23.84 -16.00
C LYS A 171 1.31 22.71 -16.65
N THR A 172 1.93 21.52 -16.80
CA THR A 172 1.23 20.36 -17.36
C THR A 172 0.16 19.84 -16.41
N THR A 173 -0.97 19.38 -16.97
CA THR A 173 -2.05 18.69 -16.24
C THR A 173 -1.74 17.22 -16.01
N ALA A 174 -0.64 16.70 -16.55
CA ALA A 174 -0.21 15.32 -16.36
C ALA A 174 -0.07 15.00 -14.87
N ARG A 175 -0.52 13.82 -14.50
CA ARG A 175 -0.29 13.26 -13.16
C ARG A 175 1.21 13.05 -12.93
N LYS A 176 1.70 13.38 -11.77
CA LYS A 176 3.13 13.30 -11.43
C LYS A 176 3.33 12.31 -10.30
N GLU A 177 4.15 11.29 -10.53
CA GLU A 177 4.50 10.27 -9.54
C GLU A 177 6.01 10.21 -9.36
N LEU A 178 6.46 10.07 -8.12
CA LEU A 178 7.88 9.99 -7.76
C LEU A 178 8.29 8.53 -7.63
N VAL A 179 9.35 8.14 -8.31
CA VAL A 179 9.94 6.80 -8.20
C VAL A 179 11.32 6.93 -7.57
N LEU A 180 11.48 6.41 -6.37
CA LEU A 180 12.72 6.38 -5.63
C LEU A 180 13.43 5.04 -5.83
N LEU A 181 14.60 5.08 -6.44
CA LEU A 181 15.44 3.92 -6.70
C LEU A 181 16.34 3.65 -5.49
N HIS A 182 16.40 2.41 -5.06
CA HIS A 182 17.24 1.96 -3.95
C HIS A 182 18.08 0.74 -4.37
N ALA A 183 19.33 0.69 -3.91
CA ALA A 183 20.19 -0.48 -4.13
C ALA A 183 19.66 -1.73 -3.38
N ASN A 184 19.14 -1.52 -2.19
CA ASN A 184 18.57 -2.55 -1.31
C ASN A 184 17.15 -2.18 -0.89
N ARG A 185 16.34 -3.16 -0.45
CA ARG A 185 15.00 -2.92 0.12
C ARG A 185 15.09 -2.34 1.54
N HIS A 186 15.68 -1.18 1.63
CA HIS A 186 15.82 -0.45 2.89
C HIS A 186 15.70 1.04 2.60
N CYS A 187 14.77 1.71 3.28
CA CYS A 187 14.61 3.14 3.25
C CYS A 187 15.05 3.70 4.61
N ALA A 188 15.86 4.74 4.61
CA ALA A 188 16.25 5.40 5.85
C ALA A 188 15.03 6.13 6.45
N PRO A 189 14.79 6.02 7.77
CA PRO A 189 13.65 6.67 8.40
C PRO A 189 13.60 8.17 8.10
N GLY A 190 12.44 8.65 7.58
CA GLY A 190 12.21 10.05 7.25
C GLY A 190 12.81 10.52 5.92
N SER A 191 13.54 9.67 5.18
CA SER A 191 14.13 10.08 3.89
C SER A 191 13.05 10.38 2.86
N THR A 192 12.00 9.57 2.78
CA THR A 192 10.89 9.78 1.86
C THR A 192 10.12 11.04 2.18
N ALA A 193 9.88 11.33 3.46
CA ALA A 193 9.25 12.57 3.88
C ALA A 193 10.07 13.80 3.46
N ALA A 194 11.41 13.73 3.53
CA ALA A 194 12.28 14.80 3.05
C ALA A 194 12.12 15.02 1.53
N TRP A 195 12.01 13.94 0.74
CA TRP A 195 11.71 14.02 -0.70
C TRP A 195 10.34 14.63 -0.99
N LEU A 196 9.31 14.24 -0.25
CA LEU A 196 7.93 14.70 -0.46
C LEU A 196 7.71 16.13 0.04
N LYS A 197 8.43 16.60 1.06
CA LYS A 197 8.27 17.93 1.66
C LYS A 197 8.38 19.07 0.65
N SER A 198 9.29 18.96 -0.32
CA SER A 198 9.50 19.94 -1.39
C SER A 198 8.65 19.68 -2.63
N ARG A 199 7.87 18.60 -2.66
CA ARG A 199 7.11 18.09 -3.83
C ARG A 199 5.65 17.87 -3.52
N VAL A 200 4.98 18.88 -2.95
CA VAL A 200 3.53 18.84 -2.64
C VAL A 200 2.63 18.56 -3.84
N TRP A 201 3.18 18.70 -5.04
CA TRP A 201 2.52 18.48 -6.33
C TRP A 201 2.63 17.02 -6.85
N VAL A 202 3.31 16.15 -6.12
CA VAL A 202 3.39 14.71 -6.44
C VAL A 202 2.15 14.00 -5.91
N HIS A 203 1.52 13.18 -6.75
CA HIS A 203 0.28 12.48 -6.41
C HIS A 203 0.53 11.13 -5.72
N ALA A 204 1.63 10.48 -6.04
CA ALA A 204 2.03 9.22 -5.41
C ALA A 204 3.56 9.04 -5.48
N HIS A 205 4.10 8.19 -4.61
CA HIS A 205 5.50 7.79 -4.63
C HIS A 205 5.65 6.27 -4.61
N HIS A 206 6.78 5.79 -5.12
CA HIS A 206 7.09 4.37 -5.26
C HIS A 206 8.54 4.09 -4.92
N HIS A 207 8.78 3.05 -4.12
CA HIS A 207 10.12 2.51 -3.87
C HIS A 207 10.39 1.35 -4.82
N VAL A 208 11.48 1.40 -5.55
CA VAL A 208 11.86 0.37 -6.52
C VAL A 208 13.30 -0.06 -6.27
N GLN A 209 13.53 -1.35 -6.11
CA GLN A 209 14.88 -1.88 -6.02
C GLN A 209 15.53 -1.95 -7.40
N MET A 210 16.63 -1.23 -7.56
CA MET A 210 17.45 -1.25 -8.77
C MET A 210 18.92 -1.27 -8.38
N PRO A 211 19.64 -2.41 -8.57
CA PRO A 211 21.06 -2.49 -8.28
C PRO A 211 21.85 -1.51 -9.16
N LEU A 212 22.67 -0.69 -8.56
CA LEU A 212 23.57 0.20 -9.27
C LEU A 212 24.64 -0.61 -10.00
N LYS A 213 24.75 -0.46 -11.31
CA LYS A 213 25.84 -1.02 -12.11
C LYS A 213 27.04 -0.08 -12.01
N GLY A 214 28.01 -0.39 -11.14
CA GLY A 214 29.27 0.36 -11.12
C GLY A 214 30.20 0.02 -9.95
N PRO A 215 31.54 0.06 -10.15
CA PRO A 215 32.53 -0.26 -9.13
C PRO A 215 32.78 0.84 -8.08
N SER A 216 32.02 1.94 -8.08
CA SER A 216 32.30 3.12 -7.26
C SER A 216 31.85 3.03 -5.79
N MET A 217 30.97 2.09 -5.44
CA MET A 217 30.43 1.99 -4.06
C MET A 217 31.37 1.35 -3.04
N LEU A 218 32.44 0.67 -3.48
CA LEU A 218 33.41 0.05 -2.56
C LEU A 218 34.41 1.06 -1.93
N ARG A 219 34.49 2.29 -2.45
CA ARG A 219 35.47 3.28 -1.98
C ARG A 219 34.95 4.27 -0.93
N GLU A 220 33.65 4.54 -0.88
CA GLU A 220 33.10 5.50 0.09
C GLU A 220 32.77 4.89 1.46
N THR A 221 32.42 3.60 1.51
CA THR A 221 32.19 2.91 2.78
C THR A 221 33.45 2.67 3.61
N ALA A 222 34.63 2.79 3.01
CA ALA A 222 35.90 2.65 3.72
C ALA A 222 36.31 3.89 4.52
N ARG A 223 35.73 5.07 4.28
CA ARG A 223 36.12 6.36 4.91
C ARG A 223 35.30 6.78 6.12
N LYS A 224 34.18 6.10 6.43
CA LYS A 224 33.37 6.34 7.65
C LYS A 224 33.47 5.20 8.68
N LYS A 225 34.63 4.57 8.81
CA LYS A 225 34.96 3.68 9.93
C LYS A 225 35.56 4.51 11.08
N THR A 226 34.71 5.12 11.87
CA THR A 226 35.11 5.49 13.24
C THR A 226 33.88 5.47 14.14
N ILE A 227 33.90 4.52 15.07
CA ILE A 227 33.01 4.41 16.23
C ILE A 227 31.55 4.10 15.87
N MET A 228 31.25 2.82 15.61
CA MET A 228 29.89 2.29 15.67
C MET A 228 29.84 1.10 16.65
N ASN A 229 28.86 1.12 17.53
CA ASN A 229 28.63 0.12 18.57
C ASN A 229 28.54 -1.31 17.99
N ILE A 230 29.18 -2.27 18.66
CA ILE A 230 29.24 -3.70 18.31
C ILE A 230 27.84 -4.31 18.09
N LYS A 231 26.81 -3.74 18.71
CA LYS A 231 25.41 -4.17 18.58
C LYS A 231 24.82 -3.91 17.20
N ASP A 232 25.14 -2.75 16.59
CA ASP A 232 24.71 -2.40 15.21
C ASP A 232 25.47 -3.23 14.16
N HIS A 233 26.68 -3.66 14.50
CA HIS A 233 27.49 -4.50 13.60
C HIS A 233 26.95 -5.95 13.57
N LEU A 234 26.49 -6.48 14.70
CA LEU A 234 25.85 -7.78 14.79
C LEU A 234 24.47 -7.80 14.08
N GLU A 235 23.65 -6.79 14.25
CA GLU A 235 22.37 -6.70 13.53
C GLU A 235 22.56 -6.56 12.01
N ARG A 236 23.55 -5.80 11.56
CA ARG A 236 23.89 -5.70 10.12
C ARG A 236 24.50 -6.98 9.57
N PHE A 237 25.32 -7.69 10.35
CA PHE A 237 25.90 -8.98 9.96
C PHE A 237 24.83 -10.06 9.83
N TYR A 238 23.88 -10.13 10.76
CA TYR A 238 22.71 -11.04 10.68
C TYR A 238 21.79 -10.65 9.51
N THR A 239 21.59 -9.37 9.26
CA THR A 239 20.79 -8.89 8.13
C THR A 239 21.50 -9.18 6.80
N SER A 240 22.81 -8.98 6.71
CA SER A 240 23.62 -9.24 5.51
C SER A 240 23.71 -10.73 5.16
N MET A 241 23.91 -11.62 6.14
CA MET A 241 23.89 -13.08 5.89
C MET A 241 22.53 -13.60 5.43
N ARG A 242 21.44 -13.01 5.92
CA ARG A 242 20.08 -13.34 5.50
C ARG A 242 19.77 -12.88 4.09
N HIS A 243 20.27 -11.69 3.72
CA HIS A 243 20.03 -11.09 2.39
C HIS A 243 20.79 -11.81 1.25
N THR A 244 21.96 -12.42 1.49
CA THR A 244 22.71 -13.11 0.43
C THR A 244 22.03 -14.39 -0.08
N ASN A 245 21.22 -15.06 0.74
CA ASN A 245 20.46 -16.24 0.29
C ASN A 245 19.08 -15.91 -0.29
N VAL A 246 18.45 -14.78 0.12
CA VAL A 246 17.16 -14.32 -0.40
C VAL A 246 17.34 -13.52 -1.70
N GLN A 247 18.46 -12.80 -1.87
CA GLN A 247 18.72 -11.99 -3.07
C GLN A 247 18.83 -12.79 -4.37
N LYS A 248 19.21 -14.07 -4.34
CA LYS A 248 19.25 -14.89 -5.57
C LYS A 248 17.88 -15.38 -6.05
N SER A 249 16.83 -15.34 -5.20
CA SER A 249 15.51 -15.83 -5.56
C SER A 249 14.46 -14.73 -5.82
N SER A 250 14.59 -13.54 -5.24
CA SER A 250 13.54 -12.51 -5.29
C SER A 250 13.73 -11.45 -6.39
N ALA A 251 14.94 -11.21 -6.86
CA ALA A 251 15.23 -10.19 -7.89
C ALA A 251 14.68 -10.55 -9.29
N PHE A 252 14.21 -11.78 -9.50
CA PHE A 252 13.76 -12.28 -10.82
C PHE A 252 12.44 -13.08 -10.78
N ASN A 253 11.66 -13.03 -9.71
CA ASN A 253 10.32 -13.62 -9.73
C ASN A 253 9.34 -12.69 -10.44
N GLY A 254 9.14 -12.93 -11.76
CA GLY A 254 8.41 -12.14 -12.74
C GLY A 254 7.29 -11.24 -12.18
N ASN A 255 6.22 -11.81 -11.60
CA ASN A 255 5.02 -11.07 -11.19
C ASN A 255 5.14 -10.32 -9.84
N ARG A 256 6.11 -10.66 -8.99
CA ARG A 256 6.32 -10.06 -7.65
C ARG A 256 7.46 -9.02 -7.60
N SER A 257 8.04 -8.67 -8.74
CA SER A 257 9.09 -7.65 -8.80
C SER A 257 8.51 -6.24 -8.56
N ASP A 258 9.35 -5.31 -8.08
CA ASP A 258 8.92 -3.92 -7.87
C ASP A 258 8.53 -3.25 -9.19
N PHE A 259 9.20 -3.60 -10.29
CA PHE A 259 8.81 -3.15 -11.63
C PHE A 259 7.46 -3.70 -12.06
N SER A 260 7.12 -4.96 -11.74
CA SER A 260 5.81 -5.54 -12.02
C SER A 260 4.71 -4.90 -11.15
N ARG A 261 5.02 -4.52 -9.90
CA ARG A 261 4.14 -3.73 -9.04
C ARG A 261 3.85 -2.36 -9.66
N LEU A 262 4.88 -1.64 -10.10
CA LEU A 262 4.72 -0.36 -10.78
C LEU A 262 3.93 -0.51 -12.09
N ALA A 263 4.21 -1.54 -12.88
CA ALA A 263 3.49 -1.86 -14.10
C ALA A 263 2.00 -2.12 -13.84
N ARG A 264 1.63 -2.92 -12.82
CA ARG A 264 0.22 -3.15 -12.45
C ARG A 264 -0.46 -1.85 -12.02
N ARG A 265 0.24 -0.99 -11.26
CA ARG A 265 -0.30 0.30 -10.86
C ARG A 265 -0.61 1.19 -12.05
N LEU A 266 0.30 1.29 -13.01
CA LEU A 266 0.15 2.10 -14.21
C LEU A 266 -0.93 1.57 -15.17
N THR A 267 -1.20 0.26 -15.15
CA THR A 267 -2.23 -0.38 -16.00
C THR A 267 -3.57 -0.54 -15.31
N GLY A 268 -3.74 -0.02 -14.09
CA GLY A 268 -4.98 -0.20 -13.33
C GLY A 268 -5.27 -1.66 -12.90
N ARG A 269 -4.24 -2.50 -12.79
CA ARG A 269 -4.35 -3.91 -12.33
C ARG A 269 -3.84 -4.11 -10.91
N THR A 270 -3.88 -3.06 -10.11
CA THR A 270 -3.36 -3.02 -8.73
C THR A 270 -4.11 -4.00 -7.84
N VAL A 271 -3.37 -4.76 -7.03
CA VAL A 271 -3.91 -5.70 -6.05
C VAL A 271 -3.76 -5.12 -4.65
N GLY A 272 -4.89 -4.94 -3.97
CA GLY A 272 -4.96 -4.45 -2.61
C GLY A 272 -5.18 -5.56 -1.60
N LEU A 273 -4.61 -5.41 -0.40
CA LEU A 273 -4.86 -6.25 0.76
C LEU A 273 -5.39 -5.39 1.90
N VAL A 274 -6.62 -5.67 2.36
CA VAL A 274 -7.25 -4.98 3.49
C VAL A 274 -7.38 -5.96 4.66
N LEU A 275 -6.86 -5.56 5.82
CA LEU A 275 -6.81 -6.39 7.02
C LEU A 275 -7.66 -5.76 8.13
N GLY A 276 -8.68 -6.47 8.57
CA GLY A 276 -9.60 -6.01 9.60
C GLY A 276 -9.03 -6.07 11.02
N GLY A 277 -9.65 -5.32 11.92
CA GLY A 277 -9.38 -5.36 13.35
C GLY A 277 -10.02 -6.57 14.02
N GLY A 278 -9.43 -7.05 15.11
CA GLY A 278 -9.96 -8.19 15.88
C GLY A 278 -9.07 -8.58 17.09
N GLY A 279 -8.18 -7.70 17.52
CA GLY A 279 -7.26 -8.00 18.63
C GLY A 279 -6.34 -9.20 18.31
N ALA A 280 -6.19 -10.13 19.24
CA ALA A 280 -5.34 -11.31 19.05
C ALA A 280 -5.74 -12.17 17.84
N ARG A 281 -7.03 -12.19 17.47
CA ARG A 281 -7.53 -12.88 16.26
C ARG A 281 -6.86 -12.40 14.99
N GLY A 282 -6.44 -11.13 14.95
CA GLY A 282 -5.70 -10.55 13.82
C GLY A 282 -4.33 -11.21 13.53
N ILE A 283 -3.81 -12.05 14.41
CA ILE A 283 -2.64 -12.88 14.15
C ILE A 283 -2.87 -13.82 12.95
N ALA A 284 -4.12 -14.22 12.68
CA ALA A 284 -4.51 -15.02 11.52
C ALA A 284 -4.14 -14.38 10.18
N HIS A 285 -4.06 -13.03 10.12
CA HIS A 285 -3.62 -12.31 8.93
C HIS A 285 -2.24 -12.78 8.44
N ILE A 286 -1.33 -13.14 9.34
CA ILE A 286 0.01 -13.64 8.99
C ILE A 286 -0.10 -14.94 8.19
N GLY A 287 -0.97 -15.84 8.64
CA GLY A 287 -1.23 -17.11 7.94
C GLY A 287 -1.85 -16.88 6.56
N VAL A 288 -2.85 -15.99 6.46
CA VAL A 288 -3.49 -15.65 5.17
C VAL A 288 -2.49 -15.01 4.21
N ILE A 289 -1.66 -14.07 4.68
CA ILE A 289 -0.60 -13.44 3.85
C ILE A 289 0.35 -14.52 3.32
N LYS A 290 0.78 -15.46 4.18
CA LYS A 290 1.63 -16.57 3.76
C LYS A 290 0.97 -17.41 2.66
N ALA A 291 -0.32 -17.73 2.80
CA ALA A 291 -1.07 -18.48 1.79
C ALA A 291 -1.17 -17.71 0.46
N LEU A 292 -1.43 -16.40 0.49
CA LEU A 292 -1.43 -15.54 -0.70
C LEU A 292 -0.06 -15.52 -1.39
N GLU A 293 1.01 -15.39 -0.62
CA GLU A 293 2.39 -15.40 -1.14
C GLU A 293 2.76 -16.73 -1.80
N GLU A 294 2.42 -17.86 -1.15
CA GLU A 294 2.69 -19.20 -1.69
C GLU A 294 1.87 -19.48 -2.96
N ALA A 295 0.65 -18.93 -3.06
CA ALA A 295 -0.16 -18.98 -4.27
C ALA A 295 0.38 -18.10 -5.41
N GLY A 296 1.38 -17.25 -5.16
CA GLY A 296 1.98 -16.36 -6.16
C GLY A 296 1.16 -15.10 -6.43
N ILE A 297 0.21 -14.76 -5.56
CA ILE A 297 -0.61 -13.56 -5.66
C ILE A 297 0.25 -12.34 -5.26
N PRO A 298 0.38 -11.33 -6.13
CA PRO A 298 1.09 -10.10 -5.79
C PRO A 298 0.23 -9.22 -4.88
N ILE A 299 0.88 -8.49 -3.96
CA ILE A 299 0.23 -7.49 -3.10
C ILE A 299 0.94 -6.16 -3.35
N ASP A 300 0.18 -5.14 -3.78
CA ASP A 300 0.71 -3.85 -4.20
C ASP A 300 0.44 -2.73 -3.20
N ILE A 301 -0.74 -2.77 -2.55
CA ILE A 301 -1.17 -1.81 -1.54
C ILE A 301 -1.69 -2.58 -0.33
N VAL A 302 -1.39 -2.11 0.86
CA VAL A 302 -1.86 -2.70 2.11
C VAL A 302 -2.61 -1.67 2.93
N GLY A 303 -3.76 -2.05 3.43
CA GLY A 303 -4.53 -1.24 4.36
C GLY A 303 -4.98 -2.06 5.57
N GLY A 304 -5.27 -1.41 6.67
CA GLY A 304 -5.79 -2.15 7.81
C GLY A 304 -6.25 -1.30 8.97
N THR A 305 -7.00 -1.97 9.85
CA THR A 305 -7.60 -1.41 11.07
C THR A 305 -7.07 -2.17 12.27
N SER A 306 -6.75 -1.48 13.36
CA SER A 306 -6.37 -2.11 14.63
C SER A 306 -5.23 -3.12 14.47
N MET A 307 -5.42 -4.39 14.84
CA MET A 307 -4.41 -5.44 14.63
C MET A 307 -4.10 -5.66 13.14
N GLY A 308 -5.08 -5.44 12.24
CA GLY A 308 -4.84 -5.45 10.80
C GLY A 308 -3.91 -4.32 10.36
N ALA A 309 -4.02 -3.13 10.98
CA ALA A 309 -3.06 -2.04 10.76
C ALA A 309 -1.64 -2.43 11.20
N PHE A 310 -1.51 -3.12 12.34
CA PHE A 310 -0.21 -3.56 12.86
C PHE A 310 0.44 -4.62 11.93
N ILE A 311 -0.26 -5.69 11.59
CA ILE A 311 0.26 -6.75 10.72
C ILE A 311 0.47 -6.23 9.30
N GLY A 312 -0.49 -5.45 8.77
CA GLY A 312 -0.37 -4.80 7.47
C GLY A 312 0.82 -3.85 7.38
N GLY A 313 1.06 -3.06 8.41
CA GLY A 313 2.22 -2.17 8.50
C GLY A 313 3.56 -2.92 8.51
N LEU A 314 3.64 -4.04 9.25
CA LEU A 314 4.83 -4.90 9.23
C LEU A 314 5.08 -5.46 7.82
N TYR A 315 4.01 -5.89 7.14
CA TYR A 315 4.11 -6.40 5.77
C TYR A 315 4.50 -5.32 4.77
N ALA A 316 3.86 -4.18 4.84
CA ALA A 316 4.15 -3.06 3.93
C ALA A 316 5.59 -2.57 4.05
N ARG A 317 6.15 -2.60 5.27
CA ARG A 317 7.53 -2.20 5.54
C ARG A 317 8.57 -3.15 4.93
N GLU A 318 8.39 -4.47 5.08
CA GLU A 318 9.44 -5.46 4.78
C GLU A 318 9.11 -6.35 3.58
N SER A 319 7.84 -6.51 3.22
CA SER A 319 7.34 -7.42 2.16
C SER A 319 7.90 -8.85 2.29
N ASP A 320 8.09 -9.31 3.54
CA ASP A 320 8.65 -10.62 3.89
C ASP A 320 7.88 -11.23 5.07
N ASN A 321 7.22 -12.35 4.84
CA ASN A 321 6.41 -13.02 5.86
C ASN A 321 7.24 -13.55 7.04
N VAL A 322 8.49 -13.95 6.84
CA VAL A 322 9.35 -14.46 7.92
C VAL A 322 9.67 -13.34 8.93
N ALA A 323 9.96 -12.15 8.41
CA ALA A 323 10.23 -10.99 9.26
C ALA A 323 8.98 -10.54 10.04
N ILE A 324 7.81 -10.54 9.39
CA ILE A 324 6.53 -10.23 10.04
C ILE A 324 6.26 -11.19 11.17
N PHE A 325 6.35 -12.50 10.90
CA PHE A 325 6.11 -13.55 11.90
C PHE A 325 7.00 -13.34 13.12
N GLY A 326 8.30 -13.09 12.94
CA GLY A 326 9.23 -12.86 14.04
C GLY A 326 8.87 -11.64 14.89
N ARG A 327 8.56 -10.51 14.27
CA ARG A 327 8.18 -9.26 14.97
C ARG A 327 6.82 -9.38 15.66
N ALA A 328 5.83 -9.93 14.97
CA ALA A 328 4.51 -10.12 15.53
C ALA A 328 4.53 -11.11 16.71
N LYS A 329 5.32 -12.19 16.64
CA LYS A 329 5.52 -13.14 17.74
C LYS A 329 6.17 -12.48 18.96
N MET A 330 7.16 -11.61 18.75
CA MET A 330 7.76 -10.85 19.85
C MET A 330 6.76 -9.89 20.50
N PHE A 331 5.93 -9.21 19.71
CA PHE A 331 4.88 -8.35 20.21
C PHE A 331 3.84 -9.15 21.00
N ALA A 332 3.30 -10.23 20.42
CA ALA A 332 2.32 -11.10 21.05
C ALA A 332 2.83 -11.69 22.37
N GLY A 333 4.08 -12.13 22.42
CA GLY A 333 4.70 -12.63 23.65
C GLY A 333 4.80 -11.59 24.77
N ARG A 334 4.93 -10.30 24.41
CA ARG A 334 4.87 -9.21 25.40
C ARG A 334 3.47 -8.97 25.92
N MET A 335 2.47 -9.04 25.02
CA MET A 335 1.06 -8.87 25.38
C MET A 335 0.52 -10.05 26.19
N ALA A 336 1.02 -11.27 25.94
CA ALA A 336 0.69 -12.46 26.72
C ALA A 336 1.25 -12.44 28.15
N ALA A 337 2.27 -11.64 28.43
CA ALA A 337 2.91 -11.55 29.74
C ALA A 337 2.05 -10.75 30.74
N LYS A 338 1.14 -11.44 31.44
CA LYS A 338 0.15 -10.86 32.37
C LYS A 338 0.75 -9.89 33.39
N TRP A 339 1.94 -10.19 33.94
CA TRP A 339 2.60 -9.33 34.94
C TRP A 339 2.95 -7.94 34.39
N ARG A 340 3.28 -7.82 33.07
CA ARG A 340 3.55 -6.52 32.42
C ARG A 340 2.28 -5.71 32.24
N MET A 341 1.17 -6.39 31.97
CA MET A 341 -0.14 -5.75 31.85
C MET A 341 -0.57 -5.20 33.22
N VAL A 342 -0.36 -5.98 34.31
CA VAL A 342 -0.65 -5.52 35.67
C VAL A 342 0.23 -4.35 36.08
N ALA A 343 1.51 -4.36 35.71
CA ALA A 343 2.45 -3.27 36.00
C ALA A 343 2.13 -1.95 35.26
N ASP A 344 1.34 -2.00 34.17
CA ASP A 344 0.91 -0.84 33.39
C ASP A 344 -0.51 -0.34 33.79
N PHE A 345 -1.15 -0.97 34.77
CA PHE A 345 -2.45 -0.55 35.26
C PHE A 345 -2.37 0.78 35.98
N THR A 346 -3.41 1.59 35.77
CA THR A 346 -3.60 2.89 36.41
C THR A 346 -5.01 3.03 36.91
N TYR A 347 -5.28 4.08 37.68
CA TYR A 347 -6.64 4.41 38.09
C TYR A 347 -7.49 4.77 36.85
N PRO A 348 -8.64 4.10 36.61
CA PRO A 348 -9.31 4.11 35.32
C PRO A 348 -10.20 5.33 35.10
N VAL A 349 -9.65 6.55 35.15
CA VAL A 349 -10.38 7.75 34.77
C VAL A 349 -10.65 7.79 33.27
N THR A 350 -9.62 7.49 32.46
CA THR A 350 -9.73 7.49 31.00
C THR A 350 -9.54 6.07 30.44
N SER A 351 -8.64 5.28 31.03
CA SER A 351 -8.31 3.92 30.60
C SER A 351 -7.74 3.11 31.74
N TRP A 352 -7.81 1.78 31.63
CA TRP A 352 -7.25 0.84 32.63
C TRP A 352 -5.72 0.79 32.60
N THR A 353 -5.08 1.14 31.50
CA THR A 353 -3.63 1.12 31.36
C THR A 353 -3.08 2.48 30.98
N THR A 354 -1.82 2.74 31.33
CA THR A 354 -1.13 3.97 30.89
C THR A 354 -0.81 3.94 29.40
N GLY A 355 -0.77 2.76 28.80
CA GLY A 355 -0.38 2.51 27.40
C GLY A 355 1.12 2.57 27.15
N HIS A 356 1.96 2.81 28.18
CA HIS A 356 3.41 2.91 28.00
C HIS A 356 4.04 1.61 27.49
N ALA A 357 3.68 0.49 28.12
CA ALA A 357 4.20 -0.83 27.73
C ALA A 357 3.77 -1.20 26.30
N PHE A 358 2.54 -0.88 25.92
CA PHE A 358 1.99 -1.09 24.60
C PHE A 358 2.71 -0.22 23.55
N ASN A 359 2.83 1.08 23.78
CA ASN A 359 3.55 2.01 22.93
C ASN A 359 4.98 1.55 22.66
N ARG A 360 5.70 1.15 23.72
CA ARG A 360 7.06 0.60 23.61
C ARG A 360 7.10 -0.68 22.78
N GLY A 361 6.06 -1.51 22.88
CA GLY A 361 5.92 -2.74 22.09
C GLY A 361 5.84 -2.44 20.59
N ILE A 362 4.97 -1.52 20.20
CA ILE A 362 4.79 -1.10 18.80
C ILE A 362 6.02 -0.35 18.30
N TRP A 363 6.56 0.61 19.08
CA TRP A 363 7.76 1.35 18.70
C TRP A 363 8.95 0.42 18.42
N LYS A 364 9.13 -0.66 19.19
CA LYS A 364 10.18 -1.66 18.90
C LYS A 364 10.01 -2.39 17.57
N CYS A 365 8.79 -2.42 17.03
CA CYS A 365 8.52 -3.04 15.74
C CYS A 365 8.78 -2.07 14.57
N PHE A 366 8.47 -0.79 14.74
CA PHE A 366 8.54 0.20 13.66
C PHE A 366 9.66 1.22 13.83
N SER A 367 10.17 1.44 15.06
CA SER A 367 11.14 2.48 15.40
C SER A 367 10.65 3.85 14.92
N ASP A 368 11.54 4.67 14.35
CA ASP A 368 11.22 6.01 13.85
C ASP A 368 10.83 6.01 12.35
N THR A 369 10.52 4.84 11.78
CA THR A 369 10.09 4.72 10.38
C THR A 369 8.76 5.43 10.19
N GLN A 370 8.64 6.19 9.12
CA GLN A 370 7.41 6.85 8.71
C GLN A 370 6.62 5.95 7.74
N ILE A 371 5.32 6.18 7.61
CA ILE A 371 4.45 5.38 6.73
C ILE A 371 4.92 5.47 5.28
N GLU A 372 5.33 6.66 4.84
CA GLU A 372 5.85 6.93 3.51
C GLU A 372 7.19 6.25 3.21
N ASP A 373 7.94 5.81 4.23
CA ASP A 373 9.17 5.03 4.06
C ASP A 373 8.89 3.53 3.82
N PHE A 374 7.63 3.09 3.88
CA PHE A 374 7.30 1.69 3.68
C PHE A 374 7.49 1.27 2.22
N TRP A 375 7.94 0.04 2.03
CA TRP A 375 8.21 -0.50 0.71
C TRP A 375 6.97 -0.64 -0.18
N LEU A 376 5.83 -1.01 0.44
CA LEU A 376 4.53 -1.00 -0.21
C LEU A 376 3.74 0.23 0.26
N SER A 377 2.90 0.76 -0.62
CA SER A 377 1.92 1.78 -0.22
C SER A 377 1.05 1.23 0.91
N TYR A 378 0.88 2.02 1.95
CA TYR A 378 0.18 1.61 3.16
C TYR A 378 -0.74 2.71 3.68
N TYR A 379 -1.84 2.29 4.30
CA TYR A 379 -2.69 3.16 5.11
C TYR A 379 -3.26 2.43 6.32
N CYS A 380 -3.58 3.18 7.36
CA CYS A 380 -4.42 2.74 8.46
C CYS A 380 -5.46 3.82 8.79
N ASN A 381 -6.59 3.40 9.35
CA ASN A 381 -7.63 4.31 9.78
C ASN A 381 -7.66 4.47 11.29
N THR A 382 -8.14 5.62 11.73
CA THR A 382 -8.46 5.93 13.12
C THR A 382 -9.82 6.64 13.20
N THR A 383 -10.44 6.60 14.36
CA THR A 383 -11.61 7.41 14.66
C THR A 383 -11.18 8.66 15.43
N ASN A 384 -11.35 9.82 14.84
CA ASN A 384 -11.13 11.11 15.51
C ASN A 384 -12.39 11.49 16.28
N ILE A 385 -12.34 11.36 17.61
CA ILE A 385 -13.49 11.67 18.48
C ILE A 385 -13.66 13.18 18.74
N THR A 386 -12.65 13.99 18.40
CA THR A 386 -12.75 15.46 18.50
C THR A 386 -13.65 16.02 17.40
N PHE A 387 -13.57 15.44 16.17
CA PHE A 387 -14.37 15.88 15.03
C PHE A 387 -15.42 14.86 14.58
N SER A 388 -15.60 13.76 15.29
CA SER A 388 -16.58 12.70 14.98
C SER A 388 -16.46 12.19 13.54
N ARG A 389 -15.24 11.93 13.09
CA ARG A 389 -14.97 11.45 11.72
C ARG A 389 -13.87 10.38 11.70
N MET A 390 -13.89 9.58 10.64
CA MET A 390 -12.79 8.69 10.32
C MET A 390 -11.62 9.46 9.69
N GLU A 391 -10.40 9.11 10.05
CA GLU A 391 -9.20 9.65 9.44
C GLU A 391 -8.33 8.52 8.89
N MET A 392 -7.83 8.72 7.65
CA MET A 392 -6.93 7.80 6.96
C MET A 392 -5.50 8.33 7.02
N HIS A 393 -4.59 7.52 7.51
CA HIS A 393 -3.20 7.90 7.69
C HIS A 393 -2.32 7.18 6.66
N GLN A 394 -1.68 7.95 5.79
CA GLN A 394 -0.74 7.49 4.75
C GLN A 394 0.65 8.09 4.92
N ALA A 395 0.85 8.94 5.92
CA ALA A 395 2.09 9.64 6.19
C ALA A 395 2.30 9.84 7.69
N GLY A 396 3.54 10.09 8.09
CA GLY A 396 3.96 10.35 9.46
C GLY A 396 4.43 9.11 10.22
N TYR A 397 4.72 9.25 11.51
CA TYR A 397 5.30 8.16 12.30
C TYR A 397 4.38 6.93 12.36
N ALA A 398 4.81 5.83 11.75
CA ALA A 398 4.02 4.61 11.61
C ALA A 398 3.56 4.07 12.96
N TRP A 399 4.46 3.99 13.96
CA TRP A 399 4.12 3.48 15.27
C TRP A 399 3.00 4.27 15.96
N ARG A 400 2.91 5.60 15.74
CA ARG A 400 1.89 6.45 16.36
C ARG A 400 0.50 6.16 15.79
N TYR A 401 0.36 6.18 14.48
CA TYR A 401 -0.94 5.99 13.83
C TYR A 401 -1.42 4.55 13.90
N ILE A 402 -0.52 3.57 13.80
CA ILE A 402 -0.84 2.16 14.05
C ILE A 402 -1.31 1.98 15.51
N ARG A 403 -0.61 2.58 16.47
CA ARG A 403 -1.02 2.55 17.87
C ARG A 403 -2.37 3.24 18.07
N ALA A 404 -2.63 4.37 17.43
CA ALA A 404 -3.90 5.05 17.48
C ALA A 404 -5.03 4.16 16.95
N SER A 405 -4.81 3.51 15.81
CA SER A 405 -5.73 2.52 15.21
C SER A 405 -6.01 1.32 16.12
N MET A 406 -5.14 1.03 17.08
CA MET A 406 -5.29 -0.05 18.07
C MET A 406 -5.78 0.46 19.44
N SER A 407 -6.20 1.72 19.57
CA SER A 407 -6.61 2.32 20.84
C SER A 407 -8.04 1.95 21.20
N LEU A 408 -8.23 0.73 21.69
CA LEU A 408 -9.54 0.29 22.19
C LEU A 408 -9.94 1.12 23.42
N SER A 409 -11.06 1.81 23.33
CA SER A 409 -11.55 2.73 24.37
C SER A 409 -11.73 2.02 25.71
N GLY A 410 -11.36 2.69 26.79
CA GLY A 410 -11.35 2.11 28.15
C GLY A 410 -10.13 1.21 28.44
N PHE A 411 -9.50 0.61 27.44
CA PHE A 411 -8.28 -0.19 27.59
C PHE A 411 -7.02 0.66 27.51
N LEU A 412 -6.91 1.43 26.43
CA LEU A 412 -5.80 2.33 26.14
C LEU A 412 -6.29 3.78 26.08
N PRO A 413 -5.50 4.73 26.55
CA PRO A 413 -5.86 6.13 26.40
C PRO A 413 -5.86 6.53 24.92
N PRO A 414 -6.75 7.46 24.49
CA PRO A 414 -6.70 8.03 23.15
C PRO A 414 -5.31 8.59 22.84
N LEU A 415 -4.86 8.46 21.59
CA LEU A 415 -3.64 9.15 21.15
C LEU A 415 -3.98 10.61 20.85
N CYS A 416 -3.24 11.55 21.47
CA CYS A 416 -3.37 12.96 21.11
C CYS A 416 -2.41 13.30 19.97
N ASP A 417 -2.97 13.81 18.86
CA ASP A 417 -2.23 14.31 17.72
C ASP A 417 -2.71 15.72 17.35
N ASN A 418 -1.84 16.71 17.44
CA ASN A 418 -2.17 18.14 17.22
C ASN A 418 -3.43 18.63 17.97
N GLY A 419 -3.67 18.14 19.18
CA GLY A 419 -4.83 18.45 19.99
C GLY A 419 -6.09 17.62 19.69
N HIS A 420 -6.02 16.70 18.72
CA HIS A 420 -7.10 15.79 18.36
C HIS A 420 -6.94 14.45 19.07
N MET A 421 -8.03 13.88 19.53
CA MET A 421 -8.06 12.56 20.17
C MET A 421 -8.40 11.48 19.16
N LEU A 422 -7.47 10.58 18.95
CA LEU A 422 -7.59 9.45 18.03
C LEU A 422 -7.76 8.14 18.81
N VAL A 423 -8.74 7.35 18.40
CA VAL A 423 -9.04 6.02 18.93
C VAL A 423 -9.11 4.98 17.81
N ASP A 424 -9.41 3.72 18.14
CA ASP A 424 -9.44 2.59 17.21
C ASP A 424 -10.31 2.89 15.99
N GLY A 425 -9.79 2.56 14.81
CA GLY A 425 -10.48 2.76 13.53
C GLY A 425 -11.73 1.87 13.39
N GLY A 426 -11.75 0.73 14.08
CA GLY A 426 -12.86 -0.22 14.04
C GLY A 426 -14.20 0.35 14.54
N TYR A 427 -14.21 1.46 15.26
CA TYR A 427 -15.45 2.13 15.64
C TYR A 427 -16.21 2.75 14.47
N MET A 428 -15.56 3.08 13.38
CA MET A 428 -16.21 3.64 12.20
C MET A 428 -16.18 2.69 11.01
N ASP A 429 -15.02 2.09 10.72
CA ASP A 429 -14.87 1.13 9.63
C ASP A 429 -13.79 0.10 9.98
N ASN A 430 -14.22 -1.13 10.21
CA ASN A 430 -13.32 -2.22 10.58
C ASN A 430 -12.61 -2.85 9.37
N LEU A 431 -13.10 -2.61 8.14
CA LEU A 431 -12.55 -3.18 6.92
C LEU A 431 -12.59 -2.14 5.78
N PRO A 432 -11.69 -1.14 5.77
CA PRO A 432 -11.77 0.04 4.91
C PRO A 432 -11.45 -0.26 3.44
N VAL A 433 -12.33 -1.03 2.79
CA VAL A 433 -12.23 -1.48 1.39
C VAL A 433 -12.49 -0.32 0.42
N GLU A 434 -13.43 0.58 0.74
CA GLU A 434 -13.76 1.70 -0.12
C GLU A 434 -12.55 2.63 -0.33
N PHE A 435 -11.81 2.88 0.73
CA PHE A 435 -10.57 3.65 0.63
C PHE A 435 -9.51 2.93 -0.21
N MET A 436 -9.36 1.61 -0.09
CA MET A 436 -8.47 0.82 -0.95
C MET A 436 -8.84 0.96 -2.42
N LYS A 437 -10.13 0.97 -2.73
CA LYS A 437 -10.66 1.17 -4.09
C LYS A 437 -10.35 2.58 -4.59
N SER A 438 -10.48 3.60 -3.76
CA SER A 438 -10.14 5.00 -4.11
C SER A 438 -8.65 5.17 -4.43
N LEU A 439 -7.78 4.34 -3.85
CA LEU A 439 -6.36 4.28 -4.19
C LEU A 439 -6.06 3.56 -5.52
N GLY A 440 -7.09 3.09 -6.22
CA GLY A 440 -6.98 2.47 -7.54
C GLY A 440 -6.73 0.96 -7.52
N ALA A 441 -7.03 0.26 -6.42
CA ALA A 441 -6.99 -1.19 -6.39
C ALA A 441 -8.23 -1.78 -7.08
N ASN A 442 -8.02 -2.57 -8.14
CA ASN A 442 -9.10 -3.23 -8.88
C ASN A 442 -9.40 -4.63 -8.35
N THR A 443 -8.42 -5.30 -7.80
CA THR A 443 -8.59 -6.58 -7.11
C THR A 443 -8.25 -6.38 -5.65
N ILE A 444 -9.17 -6.73 -4.75
CA ILE A 444 -9.00 -6.48 -3.32
C ILE A 444 -9.21 -7.79 -2.56
N PHE A 445 -8.20 -8.19 -1.80
CA PHE A 445 -8.32 -9.26 -0.81
C PHE A 445 -8.63 -8.62 0.54
N ALA A 446 -9.80 -8.89 1.08
CA ALA A 446 -10.25 -8.34 2.36
C ALA A 446 -10.34 -9.47 3.39
N VAL A 447 -9.58 -9.36 4.47
CA VAL A 447 -9.50 -10.38 5.54
C VAL A 447 -10.19 -9.85 6.78
N ASP A 448 -11.32 -10.42 7.11
CA ASP A 448 -12.12 -10.08 8.28
C ASP A 448 -11.87 -11.08 9.41
N VAL A 449 -11.45 -10.58 10.55
CA VAL A 449 -11.26 -11.33 11.82
C VAL A 449 -12.09 -10.71 12.96
N GLY A 450 -13.04 -9.86 12.59
CA GLY A 450 -13.97 -9.23 13.51
C GLY A 450 -14.87 -10.23 14.23
N SER A 451 -15.65 -9.73 15.17
CA SER A 451 -16.67 -10.51 15.86
C SER A 451 -17.82 -10.84 14.92
N ASP A 452 -18.47 -11.96 15.17
CA ASP A 452 -19.75 -12.29 14.57
C ASP A 452 -20.91 -11.84 15.49
N ASP A 453 -22.12 -11.91 14.95
CA ASP A 453 -23.31 -11.76 15.77
C ASP A 453 -23.33 -12.86 16.82
N ASP A 454 -23.37 -12.48 18.09
CA ASP A 454 -23.49 -13.41 19.20
C ASP A 454 -24.96 -13.47 19.63
N THR A 455 -25.61 -14.52 19.21
CA THR A 455 -27.02 -14.78 19.55
C THR A 455 -27.19 -15.48 20.90
N THR A 456 -26.11 -15.68 21.67
CA THR A 456 -26.18 -16.31 23.00
C THR A 456 -26.91 -15.39 23.98
N LEU A 457 -27.95 -15.94 24.63
CA LEU A 457 -28.70 -15.22 25.64
C LEU A 457 -27.88 -15.14 26.96
N HIS A 458 -27.65 -13.93 27.42
CA HIS A 458 -26.99 -13.69 28.70
C HIS A 458 -28.03 -13.28 29.75
N THR A 459 -28.09 -13.98 30.85
CA THR A 459 -29.00 -13.68 31.97
C THR A 459 -28.20 -13.47 33.25
N TYR A 460 -28.01 -12.21 33.62
CA TYR A 460 -27.35 -11.82 34.88
C TYR A 460 -28.10 -10.77 35.69
N GLY A 461 -29.36 -10.49 35.29
CA GLY A 461 -30.21 -9.48 35.93
C GLY A 461 -29.85 -8.04 35.57
N ASP A 462 -30.39 -7.09 36.32
CA ASP A 462 -30.26 -5.65 36.04
C ASP A 462 -28.98 -5.03 36.63
N SER A 463 -28.26 -5.76 37.47
CA SER A 463 -27.03 -5.29 38.12
C SER A 463 -25.97 -6.42 38.14
N LEU A 464 -24.70 -6.03 37.95
CA LEU A 464 -23.58 -6.95 37.92
C LEU A 464 -22.38 -6.39 38.67
N SER A 465 -21.92 -7.11 39.70
CA SER A 465 -20.69 -6.76 40.40
C SER A 465 -19.49 -7.43 39.76
N GLY A 466 -18.50 -6.63 39.27
CA GLY A 466 -17.25 -7.16 38.73
C GLY A 466 -16.47 -8.02 39.71
N TRP A 467 -16.57 -7.76 41.02
CA TRP A 467 -15.95 -8.60 42.06
C TRP A 467 -16.58 -9.99 42.13
N LEU A 468 -17.90 -10.08 42.01
CA LEU A 468 -18.61 -11.37 41.97
C LEU A 468 -18.23 -12.17 40.73
N VAL A 469 -18.14 -11.51 39.57
CA VAL A 469 -17.69 -12.15 38.32
C VAL A 469 -16.26 -12.70 38.48
N LEU A 470 -15.35 -11.91 39.06
CA LEU A 470 -13.96 -12.30 39.26
C LEU A 470 -13.86 -13.49 40.21
N LEU A 471 -14.55 -13.45 41.35
CA LEU A 471 -14.56 -14.54 42.35
C LEU A 471 -15.14 -15.84 41.76
N ASN A 472 -16.23 -15.73 40.98
CA ASN A 472 -16.84 -16.90 40.32
C ASN A 472 -15.96 -17.49 39.21
N ARG A 473 -15.19 -16.66 38.49
CA ARG A 473 -14.21 -17.20 37.52
C ARG A 473 -13.06 -17.95 38.15
N TRP A 474 -12.70 -17.63 39.40
CA TRP A 474 -11.67 -18.34 40.16
C TRP A 474 -12.19 -19.58 40.85
N ASN A 475 -13.51 -19.71 41.03
CA ASN A 475 -14.12 -20.88 41.64
C ASN A 475 -14.39 -21.97 40.59
N PRO A 476 -13.67 -23.11 40.61
CA PRO A 476 -13.83 -24.18 39.61
C PRO A 476 -15.19 -24.90 39.71
N PHE A 477 -15.91 -24.74 40.84
CA PHE A 477 -17.22 -25.35 41.06
C PHE A 477 -18.40 -24.45 40.69
N SER A 478 -18.18 -23.22 40.31
CA SER A 478 -19.23 -22.28 39.91
C SER A 478 -19.29 -22.15 38.37
N ASN A 479 -20.44 -22.44 37.82
CA ASN A 479 -20.75 -22.16 36.40
C ASN A 479 -21.55 -20.85 36.23
N VAL A 480 -21.92 -20.19 37.31
CA VAL A 480 -22.64 -18.91 37.31
C VAL A 480 -21.68 -17.82 36.85
N TYR A 481 -22.10 -16.98 35.92
CA TYR A 481 -21.30 -15.87 35.33
C TYR A 481 -20.10 -16.27 34.46
N ARG A 482 -19.95 -17.55 34.04
CA ARG A 482 -18.85 -17.98 33.17
C ARG A 482 -18.92 -17.37 31.79
N ASN A 483 -20.12 -17.14 31.28
CA ASN A 483 -20.39 -16.64 29.92
C ASN A 483 -20.53 -15.11 29.82
N ILE A 484 -20.18 -14.37 30.90
CA ILE A 484 -20.24 -12.91 30.84
C ILE A 484 -19.05 -12.40 30.03
N PRO A 485 -19.28 -11.62 28.94
CA PRO A 485 -18.21 -11.03 28.15
C PRO A 485 -17.37 -10.08 28.98
N ASN A 486 -16.09 -10.03 28.73
CA ASN A 486 -15.21 -9.05 29.36
C ASN A 486 -15.32 -7.67 28.67
N LEU A 487 -14.73 -6.63 29.26
CA LEU A 487 -14.80 -5.27 28.72
C LEU A 487 -14.25 -5.17 27.29
N ALA A 488 -13.18 -5.90 26.98
CA ALA A 488 -12.59 -5.90 25.63
C ALA A 488 -13.53 -6.54 24.60
N ASP A 489 -14.22 -7.61 24.99
CA ASP A 489 -15.20 -8.27 24.10
C ASP A 489 -16.42 -7.37 23.87
N LEU A 490 -16.91 -6.68 24.90
CA LEU A 490 -17.98 -5.70 24.76
C LEU A 490 -17.59 -4.53 23.84
N GLN A 491 -16.40 -3.99 24.00
CA GLN A 491 -15.89 -2.93 23.12
C GLN A 491 -15.72 -3.42 21.66
N SER A 492 -15.24 -4.63 21.46
CA SER A 492 -15.12 -5.23 20.12
C SER A 492 -16.49 -5.41 19.46
N ARG A 493 -17.53 -5.80 20.25
CA ARG A 493 -18.90 -5.91 19.75
C ARG A 493 -19.50 -4.55 19.41
N LEU A 494 -19.28 -3.54 20.24
CA LEU A 494 -19.74 -2.17 19.95
C LEU A 494 -19.09 -1.64 18.66
N ALA A 495 -17.78 -1.88 18.46
CA ALA A 495 -17.10 -1.54 17.22
C ALA A 495 -17.68 -2.30 16.01
N TYR A 496 -18.04 -3.59 16.18
CA TYR A 496 -18.72 -4.35 15.13
C TYR A 496 -20.10 -3.77 14.79
N VAL A 497 -20.93 -3.52 15.79
CA VAL A 497 -22.28 -2.94 15.58
C VAL A 497 -22.21 -1.60 14.86
N SER A 498 -21.23 -0.74 15.20
CA SER A 498 -21.09 0.57 14.56
C SER A 498 -20.56 0.48 13.12
N SER A 499 -19.79 -0.56 12.78
CA SER A 499 -19.17 -0.72 11.46
C SER A 499 -19.87 -1.75 10.55
N VAL A 500 -20.96 -2.39 11.01
CA VAL A 500 -21.62 -3.47 10.25
C VAL A 500 -22.13 -3.01 8.88
N ASN A 501 -22.67 -1.79 8.78
CA ASN A 501 -23.16 -1.24 7.52
C ASN A 501 -22.04 -1.04 6.50
N GLN A 502 -20.87 -0.58 6.96
CA GLN A 502 -19.67 -0.43 6.14
C GLN A 502 -19.13 -1.80 5.69
N LEU A 503 -19.21 -2.80 6.57
CA LEU A 503 -18.81 -4.18 6.24
C LEU A 503 -19.71 -4.79 5.14
N GLU A 504 -21.02 -4.59 5.23
CA GLU A 504 -21.95 -5.08 4.19
C GLU A 504 -21.76 -4.33 2.87
N ALA A 505 -21.54 -3.02 2.91
CA ALA A 505 -21.18 -2.24 1.73
C ALA A 505 -19.86 -2.72 1.12
N ALA A 506 -18.86 -3.02 1.96
CA ALA A 506 -17.59 -3.58 1.53
C ALA A 506 -17.79 -4.92 0.82
N LYS A 507 -18.59 -5.84 1.38
CA LYS A 507 -18.89 -7.16 0.78
C LYS A 507 -19.55 -7.06 -0.60
N ALA A 508 -20.32 -6.02 -0.84
CA ALA A 508 -20.96 -5.76 -2.13
C ALA A 508 -20.00 -5.16 -3.20
N THR A 509 -18.75 -4.84 -2.82
CA THR A 509 -17.79 -4.18 -3.72
C THR A 509 -17.35 -5.12 -4.85
N PRO A 510 -17.47 -4.75 -6.14
CA PRO A 510 -16.99 -5.56 -7.25
C PRO A 510 -15.46 -5.75 -7.21
N GLY A 511 -14.98 -6.96 -7.55
CA GLY A 511 -13.54 -7.29 -7.56
C GLY A 511 -12.97 -7.62 -6.19
N MET A 512 -13.80 -7.75 -5.17
CA MET A 512 -13.37 -8.11 -3.82
C MET A 512 -13.39 -9.63 -3.59
N PHE A 513 -12.33 -10.13 -2.97
CA PHE A 513 -12.19 -11.48 -2.44
C PHE A 513 -12.25 -11.43 -0.91
N TYR A 514 -13.41 -11.76 -0.37
CA TYR A 514 -13.65 -11.74 1.07
C TYR A 514 -13.18 -13.02 1.74
N LEU A 515 -12.39 -12.89 2.80
CA LEU A 515 -11.82 -13.97 3.59
C LEU A 515 -12.23 -13.78 5.06
N LYS A 516 -12.87 -14.77 5.65
CA LYS A 516 -13.24 -14.78 7.08
C LYS A 516 -12.74 -16.06 7.75
N PRO A 517 -11.48 -16.08 8.23
CA PRO A 517 -10.95 -17.24 8.96
C PRO A 517 -11.79 -17.56 10.21
N PRO A 518 -11.98 -18.85 10.57
CA PRO A 518 -12.78 -19.25 11.72
C PRO A 518 -11.98 -19.06 13.04
N VAL A 519 -11.85 -17.81 13.46
CA VAL A 519 -11.06 -17.40 14.63
C VAL A 519 -11.91 -16.94 15.83
N GLN A 520 -13.22 -17.16 15.80
CA GLN A 520 -14.16 -16.68 16.81
C GLN A 520 -13.96 -17.32 18.19
N GLU A 521 -13.44 -18.55 18.24
CA GLU A 521 -13.12 -19.24 19.50
C GLU A 521 -12.02 -18.57 20.32
N PHE A 522 -11.21 -17.70 19.68
CA PHE A 522 -10.12 -17.00 20.36
C PHE A 522 -10.61 -15.66 20.93
N GLY A 523 -10.26 -15.40 22.18
CA GLY A 523 -10.58 -14.13 22.83
C GLY A 523 -9.77 -12.96 22.27
N THR A 524 -10.34 -11.74 22.33
CA THR A 524 -9.74 -10.51 21.79
C THR A 524 -8.33 -10.21 22.33
N LEU A 525 -8.00 -10.63 23.56
CA LEU A 525 -6.70 -10.43 24.21
C LEU A 525 -5.88 -11.72 24.36
N GLU A 526 -6.25 -12.80 23.71
CA GLU A 526 -5.64 -14.12 23.86
C GLU A 526 -4.38 -14.30 22.99
N PHE A 527 -3.38 -13.44 23.19
CA PHE A 527 -2.12 -13.47 22.45
C PHE A 527 -1.25 -14.70 22.71
N GLY A 528 -1.56 -15.49 23.74
CA GLY A 528 -0.79 -16.69 24.09
C GLY A 528 -0.90 -17.84 23.07
N ARG A 529 -2.01 -17.91 22.33
CA ARG A 529 -2.26 -18.94 21.30
C ARG A 529 -1.78 -18.51 19.90
N PHE A 530 -0.69 -17.77 19.84
CA PHE A 530 -0.18 -17.15 18.59
C PHE A 530 -0.03 -18.12 17.42
N LEU A 531 0.57 -19.29 17.65
CA LEU A 531 0.82 -20.28 16.60
C LEU A 531 -0.48 -20.86 16.05
N GLU A 532 -1.40 -21.23 16.93
CA GLU A 532 -2.69 -21.80 16.57
C GLU A 532 -3.50 -20.83 15.70
N ILE A 533 -3.60 -19.57 16.12
CA ILE A 533 -4.33 -18.53 15.36
C ILE A 533 -3.69 -18.32 13.99
N CYS A 534 -2.35 -18.32 13.92
CA CYS A 534 -1.63 -18.17 12.65
C CYS A 534 -1.91 -19.36 11.72
N ASP A 535 -1.89 -20.59 12.23
CA ASP A 535 -2.12 -21.81 11.46
C ASP A 535 -3.56 -21.89 10.95
N VAL A 536 -4.56 -21.51 11.76
CA VAL A 536 -5.96 -21.39 11.33
C VAL A 536 -6.09 -20.44 10.14
N GLY A 537 -5.45 -19.25 10.22
CA GLY A 537 -5.43 -18.31 9.11
C GLY A 537 -4.79 -18.87 7.83
N TYR A 538 -3.69 -19.62 7.98
CA TYR A 538 -2.99 -20.21 6.85
C TYR A 538 -3.80 -21.32 6.15
N GLU A 539 -4.32 -22.28 6.91
CA GLU A 539 -5.09 -23.39 6.34
C GLU A 539 -6.38 -22.91 5.68
N TYR A 540 -7.07 -21.94 6.32
CA TYR A 540 -8.25 -21.32 5.72
C TYR A 540 -7.91 -20.58 4.42
N GLY A 541 -6.88 -19.73 4.43
CA GLY A 541 -6.43 -19.00 3.24
C GLY A 541 -6.09 -19.94 2.09
N LYS A 542 -5.33 -21.00 2.36
CA LYS A 542 -4.96 -22.02 1.38
C LYS A 542 -6.16 -22.77 0.80
N ALA A 543 -7.15 -23.11 1.62
CA ALA A 543 -8.39 -23.76 1.19
C ALA A 543 -9.19 -22.84 0.25
N MET A 544 -9.40 -21.58 0.63
CA MET A 544 -10.13 -20.60 -0.17
C MET A 544 -9.44 -20.32 -1.51
N LEU A 545 -8.14 -20.14 -1.51
CA LEU A 545 -7.36 -19.93 -2.74
C LEU A 545 -7.45 -21.13 -3.68
N LYS A 546 -7.43 -22.34 -3.14
CA LYS A 546 -7.63 -23.58 -3.93
C LYS A 546 -9.01 -23.62 -4.57
N THR A 547 -10.04 -23.21 -3.84
CA THR A 547 -11.42 -23.13 -4.34
C THR A 547 -11.54 -22.09 -5.45
N TRP A 548 -11.07 -20.86 -5.24
CA TRP A 548 -11.09 -19.80 -6.25
C TRP A 548 -10.26 -20.11 -7.50
N LYS A 549 -9.15 -20.85 -7.31
CA LYS A 549 -8.36 -21.34 -8.47
C LYS A 549 -9.16 -22.36 -9.29
N LYS A 550 -9.90 -23.28 -8.64
CA LYS A 550 -10.79 -24.25 -9.34
C LYS A 550 -11.94 -23.55 -10.06
N GLU A 551 -12.49 -22.49 -9.46
CA GLU A 551 -13.57 -21.68 -10.04
C GLU A 551 -13.08 -20.74 -11.16
N GLY A 552 -11.78 -20.68 -11.43
CA GLY A 552 -11.19 -19.80 -12.45
C GLY A 552 -11.15 -18.31 -12.07
N LYS A 553 -11.59 -17.92 -10.86
CA LYS A 553 -11.67 -16.52 -10.42
C LYS A 553 -10.29 -15.82 -10.33
N LEU A 554 -9.22 -16.59 -10.14
CA LEU A 554 -7.85 -16.08 -10.02
C LEU A 554 -7.09 -16.10 -11.36
N GLY A 555 -7.72 -16.47 -12.47
CA GLY A 555 -7.07 -16.64 -13.78
C GLY A 555 -6.29 -15.40 -14.23
N HIS A 556 -6.86 -14.21 -14.04
CA HIS A 556 -6.25 -12.94 -14.41
C HIS A 556 -5.01 -12.56 -13.55
N LEU A 557 -4.87 -13.14 -12.35
CA LEU A 557 -3.72 -12.93 -11.45
C LEU A 557 -2.61 -13.99 -11.63
N LEU A 558 -2.98 -15.20 -12.07
CA LEU A 558 -2.10 -16.37 -12.11
C LEU A 558 -1.68 -16.79 -13.53
N SER A 559 -2.34 -16.27 -14.59
CA SER A 559 -2.16 -16.70 -15.99
C SER A 559 -0.72 -16.64 -16.52
N GLU A 560 0.16 -15.86 -15.90
CA GLU A 560 1.55 -15.71 -16.31
C GLU A 560 2.47 -16.85 -15.84
N ASN A 561 2.19 -17.46 -14.69
CA ASN A 561 3.04 -18.53 -14.15
C ASN A 561 2.91 -19.86 -14.92
N GLU A 562 1.76 -20.14 -15.52
CA GLU A 562 1.55 -21.39 -16.28
C GLU A 562 2.12 -21.30 -17.70
N SER A 563 2.03 -20.14 -18.35
CA SER A 563 2.65 -19.95 -19.70
C SER A 563 4.19 -20.04 -19.66
N THR A 564 4.80 -19.57 -18.59
CA THR A 564 6.26 -19.59 -18.40
C THR A 564 6.73 -21.00 -18.03
N LYS A 565 5.98 -21.74 -17.21
CA LYS A 565 6.27 -23.14 -16.88
C LYS A 565 6.08 -24.06 -18.10
N SER A 566 5.03 -23.86 -18.89
CA SER A 566 4.77 -24.62 -20.13
C SER A 566 5.89 -24.36 -21.18
N ARG A 567 6.33 -23.11 -21.36
CA ARG A 567 7.45 -22.78 -22.24
C ARG A 567 8.78 -23.37 -21.77
N ARG A 568 9.04 -23.38 -20.47
CA ARG A 568 10.26 -23.97 -19.89
C ARG A 568 10.25 -25.50 -19.99
N SER A 569 9.12 -26.14 -19.76
CA SER A 569 8.94 -27.60 -19.95
C SER A 569 9.08 -28.02 -21.43
N LYS A 570 8.52 -27.24 -22.37
CA LYS A 570 8.70 -27.48 -23.82
C LYS A 570 10.15 -27.25 -24.30
N ARG A 571 10.87 -26.31 -23.69
CA ARG A 571 12.29 -26.05 -24.02
C ARG A 571 13.21 -27.14 -23.47
N ILE A 572 12.91 -27.69 -22.28
CA ILE A 572 13.67 -28.82 -21.72
C ILE A 572 13.41 -30.09 -22.54
N ARG A 573 12.19 -30.36 -23.00
CA ARG A 573 11.89 -31.50 -23.89
C ARG A 573 12.46 -31.38 -25.31
N ARG A 574 12.76 -30.18 -25.82
CA ARG A 574 13.44 -29.97 -27.11
C ARG A 574 14.94 -30.11 -27.03
N ASN A 575 15.54 -30.00 -25.86
CA ASN A 575 17.00 -30.18 -25.68
C ASN A 575 17.36 -31.58 -25.18
N SER A 576 16.40 -32.49 -25.04
CA SER A 576 16.59 -33.90 -24.66
C SER A 576 16.17 -34.88 -25.76
N LEU A 577 16.07 -34.43 -27.00
CA LEU A 577 16.01 -35.16 -28.25
C LEU A 577 17.18 -34.67 -29.12
#